data_d1d8f63b7968bf93774c120ff3cc8567
#
_entry.id   d1d8f63b7968bf93774c120ff3cc8567
#
_cell.length_a   1.000
_cell.length_b   1.000
_cell.length_c   1.000
_cell.angle_alpha   90.00
_cell.angle_beta   90.00
_cell.angle_gamma   90.00
#
_symmetry.space_group_name_H-M   'P 1'
#
loop_
_entity.id
_entity.type
_entity.pdbx_description
1 polymer ?
#
loop_
_entity_poly.entity_id
_entity_poly.type
_entity_poly.pdbx_seq_one_letter_code
_entity_poly.pdbx_strand_id
1 'polypeptide(L)'
;MIRKTRTLALAGALVGAMISLTACGGGVSDAPAAGDTPAGEFTPATSGEMTLYTWSDYFPEDLAKKFTKDTGIKLTVDYYDSNETLEAKLRASNGTGYDVVVPSDYMVQTLISANLLKEIDAAALPNGKNIEQNFLNVYFDEGRKYSVPYLYGTTGYMYDTAKTKKQLTSWADYFNPPAELGKVGTMSDQTEVVGAALRSVGGKTCDTDPAKLQAAQDLLTTFKPRVSTINSDGILDRMVAGEESIAMMWNGAAMRAREKKSTLKFVYPTEGMALWQDNFTVPVGAKNVPQALTFLNWMMDPANSAAAANFQRYGSGIAGASDLLDADMKASPEIIIPEGYTGAKPVVPCTNEELTNYTQIWESFKG
;
A
#
# COMPACT_ATOMS: atom_id res chain seq x y z
N MET A 1 -11.60 60.04 38.03
CA MET A 1 -12.81 59.90 38.84
C MET A 1 -12.96 58.40 39.15
N ILE A 2 -12.45 57.84 40.15
CA ILE A 2 -12.72 57.64 41.57
C ILE A 2 -14.19 57.29 41.86
N ARG A 3 -14.41 56.02 42.21
CA ARG A 3 -15.23 55.49 43.32
C ARG A 3 -15.25 53.96 43.19
N LYS A 4 -14.55 53.20 43.98
CA LYS A 4 -14.51 52.78 45.40
C LYS A 4 -15.85 52.28 45.96
N THR A 5 -15.77 51.02 46.40
CA THR A 5 -16.20 50.32 47.63
C THR A 5 -17.60 49.68 47.54
N ARG A 6 -17.92 48.50 48.11
CA ARG A 6 -17.51 47.92 49.42
C ARG A 6 -17.90 46.43 49.48
N THR A 7 -17.07 45.69 50.17
CA THR A 7 -17.22 44.39 50.80
C THR A 7 -18.43 44.27 51.73
N LEU A 8 -19.07 43.09 51.80
CA LEU A 8 -19.57 42.55 53.07
C LEU A 8 -19.51 41.01 53.08
N ALA A 9 -18.80 40.47 54.04
CA ALA A 9 -18.82 39.09 54.44
C ALA A 9 -19.89 38.87 55.50
N LEU A 10 -20.54 37.73 55.47
CA LEU A 10 -21.18 37.16 56.69
C LEU A 10 -21.04 35.65 56.66
N ALA A 11 -20.43 35.16 57.72
CA ALA A 11 -20.32 33.77 58.10
C ALA A 11 -21.57 33.34 58.87
N GLY A 12 -21.95 32.08 58.71
CA GLY A 12 -22.98 31.45 59.54
C GLY A 12 -22.91 29.94 59.42
N ALA A 13 -22.45 29.29 60.48
CA ALA A 13 -22.39 27.83 60.65
C ALA A 13 -23.75 27.29 61.17
N LEU A 14 -24.03 26.02 60.87
CA LEU A 14 -24.41 24.95 61.81
C LEU A 14 -25.43 23.91 61.26
N VAL A 15 -25.02 22.66 61.42
CA VAL A 15 -25.76 21.47 61.89
C VAL A 15 -26.73 20.75 60.93
N GLY A 16 -26.32 19.62 60.46
CA GLY A 16 -26.73 18.23 60.59
C GLY A 16 -28.19 17.84 60.40
N ALA A 17 -28.40 16.98 59.44
CA ALA A 17 -29.33 15.85 59.57
C ALA A 17 -29.10 14.84 58.39
N MET A 18 -28.72 13.60 58.73
CA MET A 18 -28.81 12.45 57.80
C MET A 18 -30.27 12.15 57.54
N ILE A 19 -30.64 12.10 56.27
CA ILE A 19 -31.82 11.38 55.80
C ILE A 19 -31.44 10.59 54.56
N SER A 20 -31.39 9.28 54.70
CA SER A 20 -31.34 8.28 53.63
C SER A 20 -32.63 8.30 52.83
N LEU A 21 -32.57 8.64 51.55
CA LEU A 21 -33.64 8.41 50.62
C LEU A 21 -33.07 7.68 49.40
N THR A 22 -33.41 6.40 49.32
CA THR A 22 -33.36 5.59 48.11
C THR A 22 -34.31 6.18 47.06
N ALA A 23 -33.77 6.63 45.93
CA ALA A 23 -34.56 6.95 44.74
C ALA A 23 -33.93 6.25 43.52
N CYS A 24 -34.66 5.33 42.96
CA CYS A 24 -34.47 4.83 41.62
C CYS A 24 -34.56 5.97 40.61
N GLY A 25 -33.56 6.11 39.72
CA GLY A 25 -33.59 7.08 38.63
C GLY A 25 -32.56 6.75 37.57
N GLY A 26 -33.03 6.28 36.44
CA GLY A 26 -32.53 6.30 35.07
C GLY A 26 -31.02 6.32 34.84
N GLY A 27 -30.46 5.17 34.48
CA GLY A 27 -29.09 5.09 33.95
C GLY A 27 -28.97 5.88 32.66
N VAL A 28 -28.11 6.89 32.66
CA VAL A 28 -27.47 7.41 31.45
C VAL A 28 -26.51 6.33 31.03
N SER A 29 -26.75 5.70 29.90
CA SER A 29 -25.81 4.77 29.29
C SER A 29 -24.60 5.55 28.86
N ASP A 30 -23.55 5.54 29.64
CA ASP A 30 -22.23 5.88 29.15
C ASP A 30 -21.89 4.88 28.03
N ALA A 31 -21.79 5.38 26.80
CA ALA A 31 -21.22 4.60 25.71
C ALA A 31 -19.82 4.18 26.14
N PRO A 32 -19.46 2.90 26.04
CA PRO A 32 -18.11 2.48 26.38
C PRO A 32 -17.14 3.23 25.46
N ALA A 33 -16.18 3.95 26.06
CA ALA A 33 -14.98 4.39 25.39
C ALA A 33 -14.42 3.16 24.65
N ALA A 34 -13.93 3.38 23.42
CA ALA A 34 -13.25 2.36 22.63
C ALA A 34 -12.06 1.85 23.45
N GLY A 35 -12.33 0.81 24.24
CA GLY A 35 -11.35 0.15 25.07
C GLY A 35 -10.64 -0.91 24.24
N ASP A 36 -9.34 -1.02 24.49
CA ASP A 36 -8.48 -2.12 24.11
C ASP A 36 -9.26 -3.44 24.20
N THR A 37 -9.40 -4.10 23.03
CA THR A 37 -9.95 -5.45 23.03
C THR A 37 -8.88 -6.34 23.64
N PRO A 38 -9.09 -6.95 24.81
CA PRO A 38 -8.21 -8.01 25.30
C PRO A 38 -8.18 -9.11 24.24
N ALA A 39 -7.11 -9.88 24.16
CA ALA A 39 -6.98 -11.06 23.34
C ALA A 39 -8.10 -12.06 23.69
N GLY A 40 -9.31 -11.80 23.17
CA GLY A 40 -10.50 -12.64 23.25
C GLY A 40 -10.53 -13.52 22.01
N GLU A 41 -11.09 -14.68 22.15
CA GLU A 41 -11.28 -15.64 21.07
C GLU A 41 -11.94 -14.94 19.87
N PHE A 42 -11.25 -14.96 18.70
CA PHE A 42 -11.75 -14.36 17.47
C PHE A 42 -13.10 -14.97 17.07
N THR A 43 -14.12 -14.15 16.97
CA THR A 43 -15.45 -14.55 16.49
C THR A 43 -15.72 -13.85 15.16
N PRO A 44 -15.85 -14.60 14.04
CA PRO A 44 -16.16 -14.01 12.75
C PRO A 44 -17.52 -13.28 12.77
N ALA A 45 -17.56 -12.08 12.20
CA ALA A 45 -18.82 -11.41 11.88
C ALA A 45 -19.54 -12.17 10.75
N THR A 46 -20.86 -12.26 10.83
CA THR A 46 -21.71 -12.98 9.85
C THR A 46 -22.70 -12.06 9.13
N SER A 47 -22.54 -10.75 9.30
CA SER A 47 -23.40 -9.72 8.67
C SER A 47 -22.78 -8.34 8.82
N GLY A 48 -23.44 -7.35 8.23
CA GLY A 48 -23.00 -5.95 8.28
C GLY A 48 -22.38 -5.49 6.97
N GLU A 49 -21.59 -4.44 7.06
CA GLU A 49 -20.90 -3.87 5.90
C GLU A 49 -19.48 -3.44 6.26
N MET A 50 -18.62 -3.33 5.27
CA MET A 50 -17.29 -2.77 5.40
C MET A 50 -16.84 -2.11 4.10
N THR A 51 -15.89 -1.19 4.21
CA THR A 51 -15.27 -0.52 3.06
C THR A 51 -13.78 -0.85 3.02
N LEU A 52 -13.35 -1.39 1.87
CA LEU A 52 -11.96 -1.59 1.49
C LEU A 52 -11.49 -0.39 0.65
N TYR A 53 -10.37 0.23 1.00
CA TYR A 53 -9.72 1.27 0.20
C TYR A 53 -8.39 0.72 -0.34
N THR A 54 -8.29 0.58 -1.64
CA THR A 54 -7.20 -0.14 -2.30
C THR A 54 -6.77 0.55 -3.59
N TRP A 55 -5.73 0.02 -4.22
CA TRP A 55 -5.26 0.49 -5.52
C TRP A 55 -6.29 0.22 -6.62
N SER A 56 -6.29 1.05 -7.66
CA SER A 56 -7.15 0.87 -8.83
C SER A 56 -6.91 -0.50 -9.49
N ASP A 57 -7.99 -1.18 -9.91
CA ASP A 57 -7.95 -2.49 -10.57
C ASP A 57 -7.14 -3.56 -9.78
N TYR A 58 -7.20 -3.54 -8.43
CA TYR A 58 -6.33 -4.37 -7.60
C TYR A 58 -7.05 -5.44 -6.77
N PHE A 59 -8.32 -5.27 -6.49
CA PHE A 59 -9.13 -6.28 -5.81
C PHE A 59 -10.22 -6.82 -6.74
N PRO A 60 -10.25 -8.15 -7.03
CA PRO A 60 -11.19 -8.72 -8.01
C PRO A 60 -12.65 -8.54 -7.59
N GLU A 61 -13.50 -8.06 -8.49
CA GLU A 61 -14.93 -7.91 -8.23
C GLU A 61 -15.61 -9.24 -7.85
N ASP A 62 -15.22 -10.33 -8.51
CA ASP A 62 -15.76 -11.66 -8.20
C ASP A 62 -15.31 -12.18 -6.82
N LEU A 63 -14.11 -11.79 -6.38
CA LEU A 63 -13.63 -12.10 -5.04
C LEU A 63 -14.41 -11.28 -3.98
N ALA A 64 -14.76 -10.03 -4.28
CA ALA A 64 -15.62 -9.22 -3.42
C ALA A 64 -17.03 -9.81 -3.27
N LYS A 65 -17.62 -10.29 -4.38
CA LYS A 65 -18.89 -11.01 -4.38
C LYS A 65 -18.81 -12.33 -3.59
N LYS A 66 -17.70 -13.06 -3.77
CA LYS A 66 -17.45 -14.31 -3.03
C LYS A 66 -17.36 -14.04 -1.53
N PHE A 67 -16.62 -13.01 -1.10
CA PHE A 67 -16.53 -12.62 0.31
C PHE A 67 -17.93 -12.34 0.90
N THR A 68 -18.74 -11.54 0.21
CA THR A 68 -20.11 -11.25 0.65
C THR A 68 -20.97 -12.51 0.74
N LYS A 69 -20.85 -13.42 -0.22
CA LYS A 69 -21.57 -14.69 -0.22
C LYS A 69 -21.15 -15.60 0.93
N ASP A 70 -19.85 -15.69 1.20
CA ASP A 70 -19.28 -16.60 2.21
C ASP A 70 -19.56 -16.12 3.65
N THR A 71 -19.61 -14.78 3.85
CA THR A 71 -19.65 -14.19 5.20
C THR A 71 -20.94 -13.46 5.54
N GLY A 72 -21.75 -13.09 4.55
CA GLY A 72 -22.91 -12.21 4.75
C GLY A 72 -22.57 -10.73 4.95
N ILE A 73 -21.28 -10.35 4.84
CA ILE A 73 -20.80 -8.97 4.99
C ILE A 73 -20.80 -8.30 3.62
N LYS A 74 -21.48 -7.15 3.48
CA LYS A 74 -21.43 -6.35 2.26
C LYS A 74 -20.08 -5.64 2.15
N LEU A 75 -19.33 -5.90 1.08
CA LEU A 75 -18.06 -5.24 0.79
C LEU A 75 -18.25 -4.12 -0.23
N THR A 76 -17.83 -2.91 0.14
CA THR A 76 -17.67 -1.77 -0.79
C THR A 76 -16.18 -1.56 -1.02
N VAL A 77 -15.78 -1.29 -2.27
CA VAL A 77 -14.37 -1.06 -2.63
C VAL A 77 -14.24 0.33 -3.21
N ASP A 78 -13.33 1.13 -2.63
CA ASP A 78 -12.90 2.44 -3.11
C ASP A 78 -11.42 2.37 -3.53
N TYR A 79 -10.96 3.33 -4.35
CA TYR A 79 -9.66 3.29 -4.99
C TYR A 79 -8.81 4.52 -4.74
N TYR A 80 -7.49 4.32 -4.76
CA TYR A 80 -6.47 5.37 -4.80
C TYR A 80 -5.34 4.99 -5.78
N ASP A 81 -4.50 5.95 -6.13
CA ASP A 81 -3.45 5.84 -7.15
C ASP A 81 -2.02 5.85 -6.60
N SER A 82 -1.84 6.22 -5.32
CA SER A 82 -0.51 6.26 -4.67
C SER A 82 -0.61 6.12 -3.14
N ASN A 83 0.47 5.64 -2.52
CA ASN A 83 0.57 5.57 -1.06
C ASN A 83 0.45 6.97 -0.41
N GLU A 84 0.95 8.00 -1.08
CA GLU A 84 0.87 9.39 -0.62
C GLU A 84 -0.57 9.89 -0.60
N THR A 85 -1.38 9.53 -1.59
CA THR A 85 -2.83 9.81 -1.61
C THR A 85 -3.55 9.10 -0.47
N LEU A 86 -3.23 7.81 -0.22
CA LEU A 86 -3.74 7.05 0.92
C LEU A 86 -3.38 7.72 2.25
N GLU A 87 -2.10 8.04 2.47
CA GLU A 87 -1.62 8.67 3.70
C GLU A 87 -2.31 10.02 3.94
N ALA A 88 -2.36 10.90 2.93
CA ALA A 88 -3.00 12.20 3.02
C ALA A 88 -4.49 12.08 3.40
N LYS A 89 -5.19 11.09 2.82
CA LYS A 89 -6.59 10.80 3.12
C LYS A 89 -6.78 10.35 4.56
N LEU A 90 -5.96 9.42 5.05
CA LEU A 90 -6.04 8.92 6.44
C LEU A 90 -5.70 10.01 7.44
N ARG A 91 -4.69 10.85 7.19
CA ARG A 91 -4.34 11.99 8.05
C ARG A 91 -5.48 13.01 8.13
N ALA A 92 -6.06 13.38 6.99
CA ALA A 92 -7.15 14.36 6.93
C ALA A 92 -8.43 13.87 7.65
N SER A 93 -8.68 12.55 7.63
CA SER A 93 -9.87 11.94 8.25
C SER A 93 -9.63 11.34 9.63
N ASN A 94 -8.40 11.41 10.16
CA ASN A 94 -7.98 10.68 11.36
C ASN A 94 -8.33 9.18 11.28
N GLY A 95 -8.05 8.57 10.13
CA GLY A 95 -8.29 7.16 9.86
C GLY A 95 -9.75 6.75 9.67
N THR A 96 -10.70 7.70 9.63
CA THR A 96 -12.12 7.37 9.43
C THR A 96 -12.49 7.24 7.95
N GLY A 97 -13.58 6.54 7.67
CA GLY A 97 -14.16 6.39 6.33
C GLY A 97 -13.90 5.04 5.69
N TYR A 98 -12.91 4.30 6.17
CA TYR A 98 -12.55 2.98 5.66
C TYR A 98 -12.34 2.00 6.81
N ASP A 99 -12.56 0.70 6.55
CA ASP A 99 -12.38 -0.36 7.55
C ASP A 99 -11.12 -1.18 7.29
N VAL A 100 -10.72 -1.30 6.03
CA VAL A 100 -9.45 -1.90 5.60
C VAL A 100 -8.82 -1.03 4.52
N VAL A 101 -7.50 -0.84 4.60
CA VAL A 101 -6.70 -0.16 3.57
C VAL A 101 -5.51 -1.02 3.16
N VAL A 102 -4.92 -0.77 1.98
CA VAL A 102 -3.92 -1.65 1.37
C VAL A 102 -2.59 -0.92 1.08
N PRO A 103 -1.88 -0.44 2.11
CA PRO A 103 -0.57 0.22 1.93
C PRO A 103 0.53 -0.77 1.53
N SER A 104 1.53 -0.26 0.81
CA SER A 104 2.79 -0.96 0.61
C SER A 104 3.63 -0.98 1.90
N ASP A 105 4.64 -1.83 1.94
CA ASP A 105 5.52 -2.11 3.07
C ASP A 105 6.05 -0.86 3.81
N TYR A 106 6.72 0.07 3.10
CA TYR A 106 7.24 1.30 3.70
C TYR A 106 6.14 2.20 4.26
N MET A 107 4.97 2.20 3.61
CA MET A 107 3.82 3.00 4.04
C MET A 107 3.16 2.40 5.29
N VAL A 108 3.15 1.08 5.45
CA VAL A 108 2.72 0.44 6.72
C VAL A 108 3.52 1.01 7.89
N GLN A 109 4.85 1.06 7.79
CA GLN A 109 5.69 1.61 8.84
C GLN A 109 5.42 3.10 9.10
N THR A 110 5.21 3.88 8.03
CA THR A 110 4.85 5.31 8.12
C THR A 110 3.52 5.49 8.87
N LEU A 111 2.50 4.71 8.52
CA LEU A 111 1.18 4.79 9.15
C LEU A 111 1.19 4.31 10.61
N ILE A 112 1.99 3.28 10.96
CA ILE A 112 2.22 2.85 12.35
C ILE A 112 2.84 4.00 13.14
N SER A 113 3.92 4.60 12.63
CA SER A 113 4.63 5.71 13.27
C SER A 113 3.74 6.95 13.47
N ALA A 114 2.76 7.14 12.58
CA ALA A 114 1.77 8.21 12.66
C ALA A 114 0.56 7.88 13.57
N ASN A 115 0.50 6.69 14.18
CA ASN A 115 -0.62 6.18 14.97
C ASN A 115 -1.95 6.18 14.18
N LEU A 116 -1.89 5.85 12.90
CA LEU A 116 -3.05 5.79 12.00
C LEU A 116 -3.60 4.37 11.79
N LEU A 117 -2.94 3.35 12.33
CA LEU A 117 -3.37 1.94 12.25
C LEU A 117 -3.73 1.37 13.61
N LYS A 118 -4.69 0.43 13.62
CA LYS A 118 -5.02 -0.39 14.79
C LYS A 118 -4.08 -1.59 14.88
N GLU A 119 -3.69 -1.97 16.08
CA GLU A 119 -3.09 -3.26 16.34
C GLU A 119 -4.17 -4.35 16.19
N ILE A 120 -3.88 -5.37 15.38
CA ILE A 120 -4.83 -6.43 15.01
C ILE A 120 -4.33 -7.84 15.33
N ASP A 121 -3.02 -8.00 15.62
CA ASP A 121 -2.35 -9.29 15.86
C ASP A 121 -2.75 -10.36 14.81
N ALA A 122 -2.40 -10.10 13.55
CA ALA A 122 -2.83 -10.94 12.42
C ALA A 122 -2.39 -12.40 12.57
N ALA A 123 -1.24 -12.65 13.21
CA ALA A 123 -0.75 -14.01 13.46
C ALA A 123 -1.63 -14.80 14.44
N ALA A 124 -2.36 -14.12 15.33
CA ALA A 124 -3.30 -14.75 16.28
C ALA A 124 -4.66 -15.09 15.65
N LEU A 125 -5.00 -14.55 14.47
CA LEU A 125 -6.22 -14.94 13.77
C LEU A 125 -6.15 -16.42 13.34
N PRO A 126 -7.29 -17.14 13.23
CA PRO A 126 -7.30 -18.58 12.91
C PRO A 126 -6.50 -18.98 11.66
N ASN A 127 -6.54 -18.14 10.62
CA ASN A 127 -5.77 -18.34 9.38
C ASN A 127 -4.41 -17.67 9.40
N GLY A 128 -4.02 -16.98 10.48
CA GLY A 128 -2.69 -16.38 10.66
C GLY A 128 -1.54 -17.38 10.55
N LYS A 129 -1.80 -18.64 10.90
CA LYS A 129 -0.88 -19.78 10.71
C LYS A 129 -0.47 -20.01 9.25
N ASN A 130 -1.22 -19.47 8.31
CA ASN A 130 -0.95 -19.58 6.87
C ASN A 130 -0.01 -18.46 6.38
N ILE A 131 0.35 -17.47 7.21
CA ILE A 131 1.37 -16.49 6.82
C ILE A 131 2.70 -17.23 6.64
N GLU A 132 3.32 -17.10 5.47
CA GLU A 132 4.63 -17.73 5.22
C GLU A 132 5.69 -17.17 6.17
N GLN A 133 6.65 -18.00 6.59
CA GLN A 133 7.68 -17.65 7.56
C GLN A 133 8.48 -16.40 7.15
N ASN A 134 8.75 -16.24 5.85
CA ASN A 134 9.47 -15.09 5.31
C ASN A 134 8.67 -13.77 5.38
N PHE A 135 7.36 -13.87 5.53
CA PHE A 135 6.43 -12.74 5.64
C PHE A 135 5.98 -12.49 7.08
N LEU A 136 6.36 -13.34 8.04
CA LEU A 136 5.93 -13.18 9.44
C LEU A 136 6.72 -12.07 10.15
N ASN A 137 8.06 -12.09 10.00
CA ASN A 137 8.95 -11.14 10.65
C ASN A 137 9.54 -10.19 9.60
N VAL A 138 8.78 -9.16 9.25
CA VAL A 138 9.18 -8.15 8.27
C VAL A 138 9.65 -6.87 8.98
N TYR A 139 10.54 -6.11 8.34
CA TYR A 139 11.17 -4.93 8.92
C TYR A 139 10.16 -3.83 9.31
N PHE A 140 9.02 -3.78 8.64
CA PHE A 140 8.00 -2.74 8.82
C PHE A 140 6.91 -3.12 9.85
N ASP A 141 6.76 -4.41 10.20
CA ASP A 141 5.74 -4.90 11.13
C ASP A 141 6.12 -6.28 11.69
N GLU A 142 7.01 -6.30 12.70
CA GLU A 142 7.49 -7.54 13.32
C GLU A 142 6.35 -8.31 13.99
N GLY A 143 6.18 -9.57 13.63
CA GLY A 143 5.14 -10.46 14.14
C GLY A 143 3.75 -10.17 13.60
N ARG A 144 3.62 -9.31 12.59
CA ARG A 144 2.33 -8.96 11.96
C ARG A 144 1.28 -8.42 12.92
N LYS A 145 1.70 -7.46 13.74
CA LYS A 145 0.82 -6.82 14.71
C LYS A 145 -0.21 -5.89 14.08
N TYR A 146 0.11 -5.28 12.92
CA TYR A 146 -0.72 -4.27 12.28
C TYR A 146 -1.19 -4.66 10.88
N SER A 147 -0.60 -5.70 10.27
CA SER A 147 -0.82 -5.99 8.85
C SER A 147 -0.94 -7.47 8.53
N VAL A 148 -1.70 -7.77 7.48
CA VAL A 148 -1.79 -9.08 6.83
C VAL A 148 -1.14 -8.98 5.45
N PRO A 149 -0.21 -9.87 5.05
CA PRO A 149 0.37 -9.84 3.71
C PRO A 149 -0.73 -10.07 2.66
N TYR A 150 -0.72 -9.25 1.61
CA TYR A 150 -1.64 -9.39 0.48
C TYR A 150 -0.90 -9.92 -0.73
N LEU A 151 -0.30 -9.06 -1.51
CA LEU A 151 0.45 -9.41 -2.71
C LEU A 151 1.85 -8.78 -2.67
N TYR A 152 2.79 -9.38 -3.38
CA TYR A 152 4.12 -8.80 -3.57
C TYR A 152 4.57 -8.91 -5.02
N GLY A 153 5.42 -7.99 -5.44
CA GLY A 153 5.95 -7.93 -6.78
C GLY A 153 7.16 -7.02 -6.90
N THR A 154 7.54 -6.76 -8.14
CA THR A 154 8.69 -5.92 -8.47
C THR A 154 8.31 -4.82 -9.44
N THR A 155 9.06 -3.70 -9.38
CA THR A 155 8.91 -2.58 -10.30
C THR A 155 10.10 -2.52 -11.23
N GLY A 156 9.83 -2.73 -12.52
CA GLY A 156 10.81 -2.59 -13.59
C GLY A 156 10.26 -1.70 -14.70
N TYR A 157 10.59 -2.02 -15.93
CA TYR A 157 9.96 -1.39 -17.10
C TYR A 157 9.73 -2.41 -18.20
N MET A 158 8.86 -2.08 -19.11
CA MET A 158 8.50 -2.92 -20.26
C MET A 158 8.70 -2.13 -21.55
N TYR A 159 9.12 -2.80 -22.62
CA TYR A 159 9.25 -2.18 -23.94
C TYR A 159 8.78 -3.11 -25.05
N ASP A 160 8.41 -2.54 -26.21
CA ASP A 160 7.98 -3.26 -27.40
C ASP A 160 9.19 -3.66 -28.26
N THR A 161 9.51 -4.95 -28.28
CA THR A 161 10.63 -5.51 -29.06
C THR A 161 10.39 -5.44 -30.58
N ALA A 162 9.16 -5.18 -31.05
CA ALA A 162 8.90 -4.93 -32.46
C ALA A 162 9.39 -3.55 -32.92
N LYS A 163 9.56 -2.61 -31.99
CA LYS A 163 9.99 -1.23 -32.28
C LYS A 163 11.50 -1.04 -32.29
N THR A 164 12.26 -1.84 -31.52
CA THR A 164 13.72 -1.73 -31.46
C THR A 164 14.40 -3.09 -31.52
N LYS A 165 15.60 -3.13 -32.11
CA LYS A 165 16.47 -4.31 -32.11
C LYS A 165 17.43 -4.30 -30.92
N LYS A 166 17.57 -3.17 -30.23
CA LYS A 166 18.41 -3.06 -29.04
C LYS A 166 17.77 -3.83 -27.89
N GLN A 167 18.53 -4.70 -27.25
CA GLN A 167 18.14 -5.31 -26.00
C GLN A 167 18.38 -4.30 -24.86
N LEU A 168 17.32 -3.97 -24.14
CA LEU A 168 17.40 -3.05 -22.98
C LEU A 168 17.57 -3.89 -21.70
N THR A 169 18.46 -3.42 -20.80
CA THR A 169 18.85 -4.19 -19.60
C THR A 169 19.04 -3.35 -18.35
N SER A 170 18.94 -2.02 -18.43
CA SER A 170 19.32 -1.09 -17.36
C SER A 170 18.30 0.03 -17.20
N TRP A 171 18.27 0.67 -16.04
CA TRP A 171 17.51 1.91 -15.84
C TRP A 171 18.03 3.03 -16.78
N ALA A 172 19.35 3.04 -17.06
CA ALA A 172 19.92 3.98 -18.03
C ALA A 172 19.29 3.82 -19.43
N ASP A 173 18.96 2.59 -19.85
CA ASP A 173 18.22 2.34 -21.09
C ASP A 173 16.79 2.88 -21.03
N TYR A 174 16.14 2.82 -19.87
CA TYR A 174 14.80 3.37 -19.68
C TYR A 174 14.78 4.90 -19.70
N PHE A 175 15.70 5.53 -19.00
CA PHE A 175 15.78 7.00 -18.93
C PHE A 175 16.37 7.64 -20.21
N ASN A 176 17.12 6.87 -21.02
CA ASN A 176 17.62 7.30 -22.31
C ASN A 176 17.33 6.26 -23.40
N PRO A 177 16.03 6.00 -23.69
CA PRO A 177 15.64 4.93 -24.61
C PRO A 177 15.98 5.26 -26.05
N PRO A 178 16.19 4.23 -26.90
CA PRO A 178 16.31 4.41 -28.35
C PRO A 178 15.21 5.29 -28.93
N ALA A 179 15.56 6.12 -29.92
CA ALA A 179 14.64 7.11 -30.47
C ALA A 179 13.40 6.47 -31.11
N GLU A 180 13.55 5.27 -31.69
CA GLU A 180 12.48 4.51 -32.33
C GLU A 180 11.38 4.03 -31.36
N LEU A 181 11.64 4.00 -30.05
CA LEU A 181 10.64 3.74 -29.02
C LEU A 181 9.71 4.94 -28.75
N GLY A 182 10.03 6.12 -29.29
CA GLY A 182 9.16 7.28 -29.24
C GLY A 182 8.92 7.80 -27.82
N LYS A 183 7.68 7.95 -27.44
CA LYS A 183 7.26 8.44 -26.13
C LYS A 183 7.31 7.37 -25.06
N VAL A 184 7.53 7.80 -23.83
CA VAL A 184 7.71 6.95 -22.64
C VAL A 184 6.59 7.18 -21.66
N GLY A 185 6.02 6.10 -21.14
CA GLY A 185 5.12 6.15 -19.99
C GLY A 185 5.89 6.03 -18.66
N THR A 186 5.47 6.75 -17.64
CA THR A 186 5.99 6.58 -16.29
C THR A 186 4.88 6.58 -15.24
N MET A 187 5.20 6.07 -14.06
CA MET A 187 4.26 5.97 -12.96
C MET A 187 4.01 7.34 -12.30
N SER A 188 2.90 7.48 -11.59
CA SER A 188 2.61 8.60 -10.69
C SER A 188 3.21 8.43 -9.29
N ASP A 189 3.83 7.30 -9.00
CA ASP A 189 4.47 7.02 -7.72
C ASP A 189 5.88 7.66 -7.65
N GLN A 190 6.00 8.64 -6.74
CA GLN A 190 7.23 9.38 -6.49
C GLN A 190 8.39 8.47 -6.07
N THR A 191 8.13 7.55 -5.14
CA THR A 191 9.14 6.68 -4.55
C THR A 191 9.73 5.74 -5.59
N GLU A 192 8.90 5.23 -6.48
CA GLU A 192 9.32 4.34 -7.56
C GLU A 192 10.15 5.07 -8.62
N VAL A 193 9.67 6.21 -9.10
CA VAL A 193 10.33 6.94 -10.20
C VAL A 193 11.65 7.57 -9.76
N VAL A 194 11.66 8.26 -8.61
CA VAL A 194 12.89 8.87 -8.06
C VAL A 194 13.87 7.79 -7.63
N GLY A 195 13.37 6.70 -7.02
CA GLY A 195 14.19 5.55 -6.65
C GLY A 195 14.87 4.88 -7.85
N ALA A 196 14.18 4.73 -8.98
CA ALA A 196 14.74 4.20 -10.22
C ALA A 196 15.81 5.17 -10.80
N ALA A 197 15.54 6.48 -10.77
CA ALA A 197 16.51 7.49 -11.23
C ALA A 197 17.79 7.47 -10.37
N LEU A 198 17.66 7.38 -9.05
CA LEU A 198 18.82 7.25 -8.15
C LEU A 198 19.62 5.99 -8.44
N ARG A 199 18.98 4.83 -8.61
CA ARG A 199 19.68 3.59 -8.99
C ARG A 199 20.42 3.74 -10.32
N SER A 200 19.81 4.39 -11.31
CA SER A 200 20.43 4.64 -12.64
C SER A 200 21.73 5.44 -12.54
N VAL A 201 21.85 6.34 -11.57
CA VAL A 201 23.08 7.15 -11.36
C VAL A 201 24.01 6.56 -10.29
N GLY A 202 23.80 5.28 -9.91
CA GLY A 202 24.61 4.58 -8.91
C GLY A 202 24.36 5.04 -7.48
N GLY A 203 23.20 5.61 -7.21
CA GLY A 203 22.67 5.88 -5.87
C GLY A 203 21.87 4.68 -5.32
N LYS A 204 21.29 4.86 -4.14
CA LYS A 204 20.44 3.87 -3.46
C LYS A 204 19.07 4.48 -3.16
N THR A 205 18.12 3.63 -2.75
CA THR A 205 16.86 4.11 -2.18
C THR A 205 17.15 4.97 -0.94
N CYS A 206 16.43 6.08 -0.79
CA CYS A 206 16.63 7.05 0.30
C CYS A 206 18.08 7.60 0.37
N ASP A 207 18.68 7.88 -0.78
CA ASP A 207 20.04 8.44 -0.84
C ASP A 207 20.06 9.88 -0.32
N THR A 208 21.12 10.22 0.41
CA THR A 208 21.37 11.57 0.94
C THR A 208 22.61 12.22 0.36
N ASP A 209 23.33 11.53 -0.53
CA ASP A 209 24.48 12.09 -1.22
C ASP A 209 24.04 13.21 -2.18
N PRO A 210 24.43 14.49 -1.94
CA PRO A 210 23.99 15.60 -2.78
C PRO A 210 24.37 15.42 -4.26
N ALA A 211 25.50 14.76 -4.55
CA ALA A 211 25.92 14.51 -5.93
C ALA A 211 25.00 13.50 -6.63
N LYS A 212 24.51 12.47 -5.91
CA LYS A 212 23.56 11.50 -6.43
C LYS A 212 22.17 12.10 -6.61
N LEU A 213 21.71 12.90 -5.64
CA LEU A 213 20.44 13.61 -5.72
C LEU A 213 20.42 14.58 -6.92
N GLN A 214 21.49 15.36 -7.09
CA GLN A 214 21.61 16.27 -8.24
C GLN A 214 21.65 15.50 -9.57
N ALA A 215 22.42 14.41 -9.65
CA ALA A 215 22.51 13.59 -10.86
C ALA A 215 21.14 12.94 -11.21
N ALA A 216 20.36 12.50 -10.23
CA ALA A 216 19.01 11.97 -10.45
C ALA A 216 18.04 13.07 -10.94
N GLN A 217 18.13 14.27 -10.38
CA GLN A 217 17.35 15.43 -10.82
C GLN A 217 17.68 15.83 -12.26
N ASP A 218 18.97 15.90 -12.62
CA ASP A 218 19.42 16.22 -13.97
C ASP A 218 18.98 15.16 -14.98
N LEU A 219 19.04 13.87 -14.58
CA LEU A 219 18.55 12.76 -15.39
C LEU A 219 17.05 12.90 -15.68
N LEU A 220 16.23 13.14 -14.67
CA LEU A 220 14.78 13.31 -14.82
C LEU A 220 14.43 14.56 -15.63
N THR A 221 15.18 15.65 -15.47
CA THR A 221 15.04 16.88 -16.30
C THR A 221 15.28 16.58 -17.76
N THR A 222 16.34 15.81 -18.07
CA THR A 222 16.67 15.40 -19.45
C THR A 222 15.63 14.40 -20.01
N PHE A 223 15.08 13.55 -19.16
CA PHE A 223 14.08 12.54 -19.51
C PHE A 223 12.71 13.15 -19.80
N LYS A 224 12.32 14.19 -19.07
CA LYS A 224 10.98 14.81 -19.12
C LYS A 224 10.44 15.08 -20.54
N PRO A 225 11.20 15.60 -21.52
CA PRO A 225 10.70 15.83 -22.88
C PRO A 225 10.27 14.54 -23.62
N ARG A 226 10.74 13.38 -23.20
CA ARG A 226 10.39 12.07 -23.74
C ARG A 226 9.12 11.48 -23.14
N VAL A 227 8.72 11.94 -21.94
CA VAL A 227 7.57 11.44 -21.21
C VAL A 227 6.29 11.92 -21.85
N SER A 228 5.38 10.98 -22.20
CA SER A 228 4.03 11.28 -22.67
C SER A 228 3.03 11.35 -21.53
N THR A 229 3.19 10.50 -20.53
CA THR A 229 2.22 10.32 -19.46
C THR A 229 2.94 10.03 -18.15
N ILE A 230 2.54 10.73 -17.09
CA ILE A 230 2.88 10.43 -15.69
C ILE A 230 1.59 9.96 -15.04
N ASN A 231 1.31 8.65 -15.14
CA ASN A 231 0.08 8.07 -14.58
C ASN A 231 0.21 6.55 -14.47
N SER A 232 0.09 6.03 -13.27
CA SER A 232 0.11 4.59 -13.01
C SER A 232 -1.15 3.88 -13.52
N ASP A 233 -2.31 4.58 -13.48
CA ASP A 233 -3.56 4.01 -13.99
C ASP A 233 -3.55 3.89 -15.52
N GLY A 234 -4.03 2.77 -16.03
CA GLY A 234 -4.16 2.51 -17.48
C GLY A 234 -2.84 2.33 -18.22
N ILE A 235 -1.69 2.26 -17.55
CA ILE A 235 -0.37 2.08 -18.19
C ILE A 235 -0.29 0.78 -19.01
N LEU A 236 -0.93 -0.29 -18.51
CA LEU A 236 -1.06 -1.57 -19.22
C LEU A 236 -1.78 -1.37 -20.56
N ASP A 237 -2.92 -0.69 -20.55
CA ASP A 237 -3.74 -0.52 -21.76
C ASP A 237 -3.05 0.39 -22.79
N ARG A 238 -2.35 1.45 -22.36
CA ARG A 238 -1.55 2.32 -23.23
C ARG A 238 -0.43 1.54 -23.92
N MET A 239 0.26 0.63 -23.21
CA MET A 239 1.30 -0.22 -23.78
C MET A 239 0.72 -1.23 -24.78
N VAL A 240 -0.41 -1.85 -24.48
CA VAL A 240 -1.11 -2.80 -25.38
C VAL A 240 -1.60 -2.09 -26.62
N ALA A 241 -2.22 -0.91 -26.49
CA ALA A 241 -2.68 -0.08 -27.60
C ALA A 241 -1.53 0.48 -28.45
N GLY A 242 -0.30 0.51 -27.91
CA GLY A 242 0.87 1.05 -28.59
C GLY A 242 0.94 2.58 -28.57
N GLU A 243 0.21 3.22 -27.69
CA GLU A 243 0.31 4.66 -27.40
C GLU A 243 1.67 4.98 -26.79
N GLU A 244 2.18 4.04 -25.97
CA GLU A 244 3.53 4.01 -25.43
C GLU A 244 4.24 2.75 -25.91
N SER A 245 5.55 2.83 -26.18
CA SER A 245 6.34 1.69 -26.61
C SER A 245 7.38 1.27 -25.59
N ILE A 246 7.51 2.02 -24.51
CA ILE A 246 8.29 1.74 -23.32
C ILE A 246 7.63 2.43 -22.12
N ALA A 247 7.49 1.72 -21.02
CA ALA A 247 6.89 2.28 -19.80
C ALA A 247 7.46 1.60 -18.54
N MET A 248 7.60 2.37 -17.46
CA MET A 248 7.81 1.83 -16.13
C MET A 248 6.57 1.05 -15.71
N MET A 249 6.74 -0.13 -15.12
CA MET A 249 5.61 -1.03 -14.90
C MET A 249 5.89 -2.05 -13.80
N TRP A 250 4.85 -2.41 -13.06
CA TRP A 250 4.87 -3.54 -12.14
C TRP A 250 4.85 -4.87 -12.91
N ASN A 251 5.54 -5.88 -12.39
CA ASN A 251 5.74 -7.16 -13.05
C ASN A 251 4.43 -7.91 -13.39
N GLY A 252 3.42 -7.90 -12.51
CA GLY A 252 2.12 -8.55 -12.81
C GLY A 252 1.34 -7.82 -13.89
N ALA A 253 1.32 -6.48 -13.88
CA ALA A 253 0.76 -5.69 -14.96
C ALA A 253 1.50 -5.95 -16.29
N ALA A 254 2.83 -6.12 -16.23
CA ALA A 254 3.66 -6.46 -17.37
C ALA A 254 3.31 -7.85 -17.96
N MET A 255 3.07 -8.86 -17.12
CA MET A 255 2.60 -10.17 -17.58
C MET A 255 1.26 -10.04 -18.29
N ARG A 256 0.28 -9.38 -17.69
CA ARG A 256 -1.05 -9.14 -18.30
C ARG A 256 -0.96 -8.38 -19.63
N ALA A 257 -0.02 -7.43 -19.74
CA ALA A 257 0.23 -6.71 -20.99
C ALA A 257 0.82 -7.61 -22.07
N ARG A 258 1.81 -8.47 -21.73
CA ARG A 258 2.42 -9.44 -22.66
C ARG A 258 1.42 -10.50 -23.13
N GLU A 259 0.52 -10.94 -22.25
CA GLU A 259 -0.57 -11.85 -22.66
C GLU A 259 -1.44 -11.26 -23.77
N LYS A 260 -1.69 -9.94 -23.74
CA LYS A 260 -2.45 -9.23 -24.78
C LYS A 260 -1.59 -8.85 -26.00
N LYS A 261 -0.29 -8.61 -25.82
CA LYS A 261 0.64 -8.19 -26.88
C LYS A 261 2.02 -8.84 -26.68
N SER A 262 2.25 -9.95 -27.32
CA SER A 262 3.43 -10.82 -27.13
C SER A 262 4.78 -10.19 -27.49
N THR A 263 4.81 -9.03 -28.17
CA THR A 263 6.03 -8.28 -28.47
C THR A 263 6.53 -7.45 -27.28
N LEU A 264 5.74 -7.31 -26.23
CA LEU A 264 6.12 -6.61 -25.02
C LEU A 264 7.06 -7.46 -24.17
N LYS A 265 8.15 -6.87 -23.67
CA LYS A 265 9.16 -7.54 -22.86
C LYS A 265 9.44 -6.74 -21.59
N PHE A 266 9.30 -7.41 -20.46
CA PHE A 266 9.68 -6.86 -19.15
C PHE A 266 11.20 -6.94 -18.94
N VAL A 267 11.76 -5.97 -18.24
CA VAL A 267 13.19 -5.85 -17.94
C VAL A 267 13.41 -5.84 -16.43
N TYR A 268 14.34 -6.64 -16.00
CA TYR A 268 14.97 -6.62 -14.68
C TYR A 268 16.24 -5.75 -14.79
N PRO A 269 16.22 -4.48 -14.37
CA PRO A 269 17.36 -3.58 -14.56
C PRO A 269 18.59 -4.02 -13.78
N THR A 270 19.76 -3.96 -14.43
CA THR A 270 21.04 -4.40 -13.83
C THR A 270 21.42 -3.65 -12.57
N GLU A 271 20.96 -2.40 -12.40
CA GLU A 271 21.20 -1.57 -11.22
C GLU A 271 20.30 -1.93 -10.04
N GLY A 272 19.38 -2.88 -10.23
CA GLY A 272 18.41 -3.31 -9.24
C GLY A 272 17.06 -2.63 -9.36
N MET A 273 16.09 -3.16 -8.61
CA MET A 273 14.70 -2.74 -8.66
C MET A 273 14.03 -2.85 -7.30
N ALA A 274 12.90 -2.19 -7.13
CA ALA A 274 12.06 -2.34 -5.95
C ALA A 274 11.41 -3.74 -5.92
N LEU A 275 11.46 -4.38 -4.76
CA LEU A 275 10.61 -5.51 -4.37
C LEU A 275 9.66 -4.96 -3.32
N TRP A 276 8.41 -4.82 -3.66
CA TRP A 276 7.38 -4.26 -2.78
C TRP A 276 6.43 -5.35 -2.28
N GLN A 277 5.81 -5.08 -1.15
CA GLN A 277 4.79 -5.93 -0.56
C GLN A 277 3.62 -5.06 -0.09
N ASP A 278 2.44 -5.34 -0.63
CA ASP A 278 1.21 -4.70 -0.18
C ASP A 278 0.54 -5.51 0.93
N ASN A 279 -0.12 -4.81 1.81
CA ASN A 279 -0.64 -5.38 3.04
C ASN A 279 -2.03 -4.84 3.36
N PHE A 280 -2.92 -5.69 3.82
CA PHE A 280 -4.16 -5.24 4.44
C PHE A 280 -3.88 -4.74 5.85
N THR A 281 -4.40 -3.57 6.19
CA THR A 281 -4.31 -2.94 7.51
C THR A 281 -5.65 -2.34 7.91
N VAL A 282 -5.87 -2.15 9.21
CA VAL A 282 -7.10 -1.56 9.76
C VAL A 282 -6.78 -0.14 10.26
N PRO A 283 -7.40 0.91 9.69
CA PRO A 283 -7.20 2.27 10.17
C PRO A 283 -7.71 2.47 11.61
N VAL A 284 -7.07 3.39 12.35
CA VAL A 284 -7.44 3.68 13.75
C VAL A 284 -8.90 4.11 13.90
N GLY A 285 -9.46 4.80 12.90
CA GLY A 285 -10.84 5.27 12.86
C GLY A 285 -11.86 4.30 12.25
N ALA A 286 -11.47 3.05 11.95
CA ALA A 286 -12.38 2.04 11.39
C ALA A 286 -13.56 1.77 12.34
N LYS A 287 -14.76 1.72 11.77
CA LYS A 287 -16.01 1.53 12.52
C LYS A 287 -16.46 0.08 12.56
N ASN A 288 -16.16 -0.69 11.53
CA ASN A 288 -16.60 -2.07 11.35
C ASN A 288 -15.45 -3.07 11.61
N VAL A 289 -14.76 -2.93 12.75
CA VAL A 289 -13.58 -3.74 13.09
C VAL A 289 -13.84 -5.24 13.09
N PRO A 290 -14.96 -5.78 13.63
CA PRO A 290 -15.26 -7.22 13.55
C PRO A 290 -15.36 -7.72 12.10
N GLN A 291 -15.95 -6.93 11.19
CA GLN A 291 -16.04 -7.23 9.76
C GLN A 291 -14.67 -7.17 9.08
N ALA A 292 -13.87 -6.15 9.42
CA ALA A 292 -12.50 -6.02 8.94
C ALA A 292 -11.64 -7.23 9.33
N LEU A 293 -11.65 -7.65 10.60
CA LEU A 293 -10.91 -8.83 11.06
C LEU A 293 -11.40 -10.12 10.38
N THR A 294 -12.72 -10.23 10.13
CA THR A 294 -13.27 -11.35 9.37
C THR A 294 -12.75 -11.37 7.94
N PHE A 295 -12.67 -10.20 7.29
CA PHE A 295 -12.10 -10.07 5.96
C PHE A 295 -10.61 -10.45 5.96
N LEU A 296 -9.82 -9.96 6.91
CA LEU A 296 -8.40 -10.29 7.02
C LEU A 296 -8.19 -11.79 7.20
N ASN A 297 -8.95 -12.41 8.11
CA ASN A 297 -8.88 -13.87 8.30
C ASN A 297 -9.29 -14.64 7.05
N TRP A 298 -10.32 -14.18 6.33
CA TRP A 298 -10.81 -14.80 5.11
C TRP A 298 -9.80 -14.68 3.96
N MET A 299 -9.08 -13.55 3.86
CA MET A 299 -8.02 -13.35 2.87
C MET A 299 -6.77 -14.19 3.13
N MET A 300 -6.53 -14.62 4.36
CA MET A 300 -5.44 -15.55 4.70
C MET A 300 -5.80 -17.03 4.42
N ASP A 301 -6.97 -17.32 3.85
CA ASP A 301 -7.24 -18.64 3.26
C ASP A 301 -6.45 -18.77 1.94
N PRO A 302 -5.69 -19.87 1.71
CA PRO A 302 -4.87 -20.05 0.52
C PRO A 302 -5.63 -19.90 -0.79
N ALA A 303 -6.89 -20.39 -0.86
CA ALA A 303 -7.67 -20.31 -2.10
C ALA A 303 -8.13 -18.86 -2.40
N ASN A 304 -8.48 -18.08 -1.38
CA ASN A 304 -8.87 -16.69 -1.55
C ASN A 304 -7.65 -15.81 -1.91
N SER A 305 -6.51 -16.07 -1.27
CA SER A 305 -5.25 -15.39 -1.58
C SER A 305 -4.77 -15.71 -3.00
N ALA A 306 -4.82 -16.99 -3.41
CA ALA A 306 -4.47 -17.42 -4.76
C ALA A 306 -5.40 -16.81 -5.82
N ALA A 307 -6.70 -16.65 -5.53
CA ALA A 307 -7.65 -16.02 -6.46
C ALA A 307 -7.24 -14.56 -6.75
N ALA A 308 -6.84 -13.80 -5.73
CA ALA A 308 -6.31 -12.45 -5.90
C ALA A 308 -4.98 -12.45 -6.68
N ALA A 309 -4.07 -13.35 -6.31
CA ALA A 309 -2.75 -13.49 -6.95
C ALA A 309 -2.88 -13.84 -8.44
N ASN A 310 -3.76 -14.77 -8.81
CA ASN A 310 -4.02 -15.15 -10.19
C ASN A 310 -4.63 -14.00 -10.99
N PHE A 311 -5.56 -13.23 -10.41
CA PHE A 311 -6.16 -12.09 -11.09
C PHE A 311 -5.11 -11.00 -11.39
N GLN A 312 -4.27 -10.68 -10.42
CA GLN A 312 -3.29 -9.60 -10.52
C GLN A 312 -1.96 -10.03 -11.14
N ARG A 313 -1.69 -11.34 -11.19
CA ARG A 313 -0.40 -11.91 -11.65
C ARG A 313 0.76 -11.53 -10.71
N TYR A 314 0.52 -11.52 -9.39
CA TYR A 314 1.52 -11.24 -8.36
C TYR A 314 1.73 -12.43 -7.42
N GLY A 315 2.82 -12.40 -6.64
CA GLY A 315 3.04 -13.38 -5.58
C GLY A 315 2.17 -13.13 -4.36
N SER A 316 1.94 -14.16 -3.54
CA SER A 316 1.24 -14.06 -2.26
C SER A 316 2.16 -14.49 -1.12
N GLY A 317 2.03 -13.84 0.04
CA GLY A 317 2.72 -14.22 1.28
C GLY A 317 1.95 -15.26 2.13
N ILE A 318 0.96 -15.94 1.55
CA ILE A 318 0.14 -16.95 2.21
C ILE A 318 0.54 -18.34 1.75
N ALA A 319 0.97 -19.17 2.69
CA ALA A 319 1.38 -20.56 2.45
C ALA A 319 0.27 -21.37 1.78
N GLY A 320 0.65 -22.16 0.76
CA GLY A 320 -0.27 -22.94 -0.05
C GLY A 320 -0.97 -22.16 -1.17
N ALA A 321 -0.91 -20.83 -1.17
CA ALA A 321 -1.45 -20.04 -2.30
C ALA A 321 -0.63 -20.27 -3.58
N SER A 322 0.69 -20.43 -3.47
CA SER A 322 1.60 -20.70 -4.59
C SER A 322 1.26 -21.99 -5.35
N ASP A 323 0.73 -22.99 -4.65
CA ASP A 323 0.31 -24.27 -5.26
C ASP A 323 -0.93 -24.11 -6.14
N LEU A 324 -1.74 -23.10 -5.85
CA LEU A 324 -3.01 -22.78 -6.52
C LEU A 324 -2.86 -21.70 -7.59
N LEU A 325 -1.64 -21.21 -7.85
CA LEU A 325 -1.40 -20.26 -8.93
C LEU A 325 -1.55 -20.94 -10.29
N ASP A 326 -2.02 -20.16 -11.27
CA ASP A 326 -2.12 -20.58 -12.67
C ASP A 326 -0.77 -21.06 -13.22
N ALA A 327 -0.78 -22.07 -14.09
CA ALA A 327 0.44 -22.67 -14.61
C ALA A 327 1.31 -21.69 -15.43
N ASP A 328 0.68 -20.72 -16.08
CA ASP A 328 1.34 -19.69 -16.86
C ASP A 328 2.10 -18.69 -15.96
N MET A 329 1.58 -18.38 -14.75
CA MET A 329 2.31 -17.58 -13.76
C MET A 329 3.58 -18.28 -13.31
N LYS A 330 3.52 -19.58 -13.07
CA LYS A 330 4.66 -20.42 -12.63
C LYS A 330 5.78 -20.53 -13.66
N ALA A 331 5.51 -20.13 -14.91
CA ALA A 331 6.48 -20.14 -16.01
C ALA A 331 6.76 -18.73 -16.58
N SER A 332 6.15 -17.68 -16.02
CA SER A 332 6.24 -16.34 -16.57
C SER A 332 7.58 -15.65 -16.25
N PRO A 333 8.26 -15.12 -17.28
CA PRO A 333 9.52 -14.40 -17.06
C PRO A 333 9.37 -13.07 -16.31
N GLU A 334 8.14 -12.54 -16.21
CA GLU A 334 7.85 -11.35 -15.39
C GLU A 334 7.72 -11.70 -13.90
N ILE A 335 7.26 -12.91 -13.59
CA ILE A 335 6.96 -13.33 -12.21
C ILE A 335 8.17 -14.05 -11.59
N ILE A 336 8.85 -14.87 -12.38
CA ILE A 336 10.04 -15.59 -11.92
C ILE A 336 11.24 -14.67 -12.03
N ILE A 337 11.77 -14.24 -10.87
CA ILE A 337 13.02 -13.49 -10.83
C ILE A 337 14.12 -14.33 -11.45
N PRO A 338 14.87 -13.82 -12.46
CA PRO A 338 15.92 -14.60 -13.13
C PRO A 338 16.95 -15.17 -12.16
N GLU A 339 17.38 -16.41 -12.40
CA GLU A 339 18.41 -17.04 -11.59
C GLU A 339 19.68 -16.17 -11.54
N GLY A 340 20.22 -15.99 -10.33
CA GLY A 340 21.38 -15.13 -10.09
C GLY A 340 21.10 -13.63 -10.04
N TYR A 341 19.86 -13.17 -10.32
CA TYR A 341 19.52 -11.76 -10.16
C TYR A 341 19.28 -11.42 -8.68
N THR A 342 20.17 -10.60 -8.12
CA THR A 342 20.12 -10.19 -6.70
C THR A 342 19.67 -8.73 -6.53
N GLY A 343 19.22 -8.10 -7.61
CA GLY A 343 18.88 -6.68 -7.65
C GLY A 343 17.50 -6.32 -7.10
N ALA A 344 16.59 -7.27 -6.96
CA ALA A 344 15.29 -7.02 -6.33
C ALA A 344 15.50 -6.87 -4.81
N LYS A 345 15.20 -5.67 -4.29
CA LYS A 345 15.40 -5.33 -2.88
C LYS A 345 14.14 -4.73 -2.29
N PRO A 346 13.79 -5.06 -1.04
CA PRO A 346 12.69 -4.40 -0.33
C PRO A 346 12.82 -2.88 -0.36
N VAL A 347 11.70 -2.21 -0.52
CA VAL A 347 11.62 -0.76 -0.37
C VAL A 347 11.63 -0.47 1.13
N VAL A 348 12.67 0.23 1.59
CA VAL A 348 12.74 0.67 2.99
C VAL A 348 12.20 2.10 3.11
N PRO A 349 11.53 2.45 4.22
CA PRO A 349 11.03 3.81 4.39
C PRO A 349 12.17 4.81 4.47
N CYS A 350 11.98 5.93 3.81
CA CYS A 350 12.88 7.08 3.94
C CYS A 350 12.56 7.88 5.21
N THR A 351 13.57 8.50 5.79
CA THR A 351 13.38 9.53 6.82
C THR A 351 12.67 10.75 6.22
N ASN A 352 12.16 11.64 7.08
CA ASN A 352 11.51 12.88 6.64
C ASN A 352 12.46 13.77 5.78
N GLU A 353 13.75 13.77 6.08
CA GLU A 353 14.75 14.50 5.30
C GLU A 353 14.91 13.89 3.90
N GLU A 354 15.04 12.57 3.82
CA GLU A 354 15.14 11.82 2.56
C GLU A 354 13.88 11.98 1.70
N LEU A 355 12.68 11.93 2.33
CA LEU A 355 11.41 12.19 1.63
C LEU A 355 11.33 13.63 1.10
N THR A 356 11.88 14.60 1.82
CA THR A 356 11.98 15.99 1.33
C THR A 356 12.79 16.07 0.05
N ASN A 357 13.93 15.37 -0.01
CA ASN A 357 14.76 15.31 -1.22
C ASN A 357 13.99 14.65 -2.38
N TYR A 358 13.28 13.56 -2.13
CA TYR A 358 12.45 12.91 -3.15
C TYR A 358 11.36 13.85 -3.67
N THR A 359 10.67 14.55 -2.77
CA THR A 359 9.62 15.51 -3.15
C THR A 359 10.17 16.65 -3.99
N GLN A 360 11.34 17.20 -3.66
CA GLN A 360 11.97 18.26 -4.45
C GLN A 360 12.31 17.80 -5.87
N ILE A 361 12.91 16.61 -6.00
CA ILE A 361 13.24 16.02 -7.30
C ILE A 361 11.95 15.75 -8.09
N TRP A 362 10.94 15.19 -7.45
CA TRP A 362 9.66 14.84 -8.04
C TRP A 362 8.89 16.05 -8.56
N GLU A 363 8.75 17.10 -7.73
CA GLU A 363 8.07 18.33 -8.13
C GLU A 363 8.81 19.04 -9.27
N SER A 364 10.14 19.03 -9.25
CA SER A 364 10.94 19.53 -10.37
C SER A 364 10.69 18.73 -11.67
N PHE A 365 10.50 17.43 -11.56
CA PHE A 365 10.21 16.55 -12.70
C PHE A 365 8.79 16.76 -13.24
N LYS A 366 7.80 16.86 -12.38
CA LYS A 366 6.40 17.09 -12.80
C LYS A 366 6.22 18.49 -13.43
N GLY A 367 6.78 19.51 -12.86
CA GLY A 367 6.76 20.92 -13.35
C GLY A 367 5.66 21.72 -12.78
#